data_96b41c0ed712ade9c714a53a51af7369
#
_entry.id   96b41c0ed712ade9c714a53a51af7369
#
_cell.length_a   1.000
_cell.length_b   1.000
_cell.length_c   1.000
_cell.angle_alpha   90.00
_cell.angle_beta   90.00
_cell.angle_gamma   90.00
#
_symmetry.space_group_name_H-M   'P 1'
#
loop_
_entity.id
_entity.type
_entity.pdbx_description
1 polymer ?
#
loop_
_entity_poly.entity_id
_entity_poly.type
_entity_poly.pdbx_seq_one_letter_code
_entity_poly.pdbx_strand_id
1 'polypeptide(L)'
;MRFSAVVVGLVSVALGCDGGLQPEIASTSCPVGICGVVHFRGAAPDSTDYVRVVVYQAIPESLSQVVAFAGFSDPLPLGPDSARYTCCITPLAPGAYAWVLVVWKKLGVLDVNSAPALLMAAGSYLDPADTTRLGAVTVPAGGGTGDVNIVADFGRLQSISTFFPPAAAR
;
A
#
# COMPACT_ATOMS: atom_id res chain seq x y z
N MET A 1 52.72 2.99 66.36
CA MET A 1 51.80 3.74 65.54
C MET A 1 51.56 2.95 64.26
N ARG A 2 50.37 2.35 64.14
CA ARG A 2 49.99 1.55 62.95
C ARG A 2 48.89 2.31 62.24
N PHE A 3 49.18 2.80 61.01
CA PHE A 3 48.18 3.40 60.12
C PHE A 3 47.53 2.31 59.23
N SER A 4 46.25 2.07 59.48
CA SER A 4 45.46 1.22 58.61
C SER A 4 44.89 2.08 57.49
N ALA A 5 45.28 1.78 56.25
CA ALA A 5 44.69 2.38 55.04
C ALA A 5 43.40 1.64 54.70
N VAL A 6 42.28 2.35 54.69
CA VAL A 6 41.00 1.87 54.24
C VAL A 6 40.91 2.20 52.75
N VAL A 7 40.88 1.17 51.89
CA VAL A 7 40.64 1.30 50.46
C VAL A 7 39.12 1.24 50.23
N VAL A 8 38.54 2.37 49.89
CA VAL A 8 37.14 2.47 49.49
C VAL A 8 37.05 2.14 48.00
N GLY A 9 36.55 0.95 47.68
CA GLY A 9 36.25 0.53 46.30
C GLY A 9 34.98 1.21 45.79
N LEU A 10 35.13 2.05 44.78
CA LEU A 10 34.03 2.67 44.06
C LEU A 10 33.46 1.66 43.06
N VAL A 11 32.30 1.09 43.37
CA VAL A 11 31.55 0.23 42.40
C VAL A 11 30.75 1.13 41.50
N SER A 12 31.20 1.31 40.26
CA SER A 12 30.46 1.99 39.19
C SER A 12 29.40 1.06 38.67
N VAL A 13 28.14 1.24 39.06
CA VAL A 13 26.98 0.57 38.45
C VAL A 13 26.69 1.28 37.13
N ALA A 14 27.12 0.69 36.03
CA ALA A 14 26.69 1.08 34.71
C ALA A 14 25.23 0.66 34.54
N LEU A 15 24.29 1.59 34.72
CA LEU A 15 22.90 1.44 34.32
C LEU A 15 22.86 1.52 32.79
N GLY A 16 22.96 0.38 32.14
CA GLY A 16 22.65 0.24 30.71
C GLY A 16 21.16 0.50 30.49
N CYS A 17 20.83 1.67 29.99
CA CYS A 17 19.48 1.91 29.41
C CYS A 17 19.37 1.21 28.07
N ASP A 18 19.15 -0.10 28.05
CA ASP A 18 18.69 -0.86 26.89
C ASP A 18 17.17 -0.78 26.76
N GLY A 19 16.66 0.44 26.88
CA GLY A 19 15.27 0.74 26.63
C GLY A 19 15.10 1.50 25.32
N GLY A 20 15.75 1.07 24.24
CA GLY A 20 15.41 1.53 22.91
C GLY A 20 13.97 1.10 22.63
N LEU A 21 13.03 2.06 22.71
CA LEU A 21 11.71 1.91 22.11
C LEU A 21 11.95 1.67 20.63
N GLN A 22 12.14 0.41 20.23
CA GLN A 22 11.88 0.03 18.85
C GLN A 22 10.42 0.38 18.65
N PRO A 23 10.07 1.30 17.71
CA PRO A 23 8.69 1.44 17.33
C PRO A 23 8.28 0.04 16.85
N GLU A 24 7.48 -0.65 17.64
CA GLU A 24 6.75 -1.81 17.16
C GLU A 24 6.03 -1.30 15.91
N ILE A 25 6.52 -1.70 14.75
CA ILE A 25 5.75 -1.59 13.54
C ILE A 25 4.60 -2.55 13.80
N ALA A 26 3.53 -2.01 14.40
CA ALA A 26 2.35 -2.78 14.66
C ALA A 26 1.93 -3.33 13.31
N SER A 27 2.19 -4.62 13.11
CA SER A 27 1.72 -5.34 11.92
C SER A 27 0.24 -5.02 11.81
N THR A 28 -0.17 -4.44 10.68
CA THR A 28 -1.54 -4.00 10.51
C THR A 28 -2.40 -5.25 10.51
N SER A 29 -3.03 -5.54 11.68
CA SER A 29 -3.97 -6.65 11.77
C SER A 29 -5.03 -6.45 10.71
N CYS A 30 -5.05 -7.34 9.73
CA CYS A 30 -5.99 -7.33 8.63
C CYS A 30 -6.94 -8.52 8.80
N PRO A 31 -8.07 -8.35 9.48
CA PRO A 31 -8.99 -9.45 9.74
C PRO A 31 -9.66 -9.95 8.46
N VAL A 32 -9.83 -9.11 7.47
CA VAL A 32 -10.53 -9.43 6.21
C VAL A 32 -9.92 -8.62 5.06
N GLY A 33 -9.77 -9.26 3.90
CA GLY A 33 -9.37 -8.61 2.66
C GLY A 33 -7.88 -8.28 2.59
N ILE A 34 -7.55 -7.10 2.10
CA ILE A 34 -6.17 -6.61 1.93
C ILE A 34 -6.02 -5.27 2.66
N CYS A 35 -5.03 -5.16 3.52
CA CYS A 35 -4.79 -3.98 4.32
C CYS A 35 -3.34 -3.50 4.18
N GLY A 36 -3.14 -2.20 4.33
CA GLY A 36 -1.80 -1.63 4.28
C GLY A 36 -1.81 -0.12 4.46
N VAL A 37 -0.70 0.47 4.06
CA VAL A 37 -0.49 1.92 4.07
C VAL A 37 -0.17 2.39 2.66
N VAL A 38 -0.84 3.46 2.23
CA VAL A 38 -0.45 4.20 1.04
C VAL A 38 0.37 5.40 1.47
N HIS A 39 1.60 5.49 0.98
CA HIS A 39 2.49 6.63 1.16
C HIS A 39 2.37 7.54 -0.04
N PHE A 40 1.96 8.78 0.16
CA PHE A 40 1.79 9.75 -0.92
C PHE A 40 3.09 10.50 -1.22
N ARG A 41 3.35 10.71 -2.50
CA ARG A 41 4.43 11.57 -3.01
C ARG A 41 3.87 12.63 -3.93
N GLY A 42 4.26 13.87 -3.70
CA GLY A 42 3.71 15.02 -4.41
C GLY A 42 2.31 15.41 -3.96
N ALA A 43 1.86 16.57 -4.38
CA ALA A 43 0.51 17.04 -4.11
C ALA A 43 -0.49 16.38 -5.07
N ALA A 44 -1.63 15.96 -4.54
CA ALA A 44 -2.73 15.51 -5.40
C ALA A 44 -3.18 16.66 -6.32
N PRO A 45 -3.47 16.41 -7.60
CA PRO A 45 -3.96 17.43 -8.50
C PRO A 45 -5.28 18.04 -8.01
N ASP A 46 -5.50 19.35 -8.23
CA ASP A 46 -6.72 20.05 -7.84
C ASP A 46 -7.99 19.46 -8.47
N SER A 47 -7.84 18.75 -9.60
CA SER A 47 -8.92 18.04 -10.28
C SER A 47 -9.23 16.65 -9.71
N THR A 48 -8.72 16.33 -8.53
CA THR A 48 -8.97 15.04 -7.88
C THR A 48 -10.42 14.92 -7.41
N ASP A 49 -11.09 13.86 -7.82
CA ASP A 49 -12.38 13.45 -7.27
C ASP A 49 -12.15 12.55 -6.06
N TYR A 50 -11.42 11.45 -6.27
CA TYR A 50 -10.99 10.57 -5.19
C TYR A 50 -9.72 9.78 -5.56
N VAL A 51 -9.13 9.21 -4.53
CA VAL A 51 -8.06 8.22 -4.64
C VAL A 51 -8.49 6.96 -3.87
N ARG A 52 -8.34 5.78 -4.46
CA ARG A 52 -8.71 4.51 -3.83
C ARG A 52 -7.67 3.43 -4.15
N VAL A 53 -7.59 2.43 -3.28
CA VAL A 53 -6.92 1.18 -3.61
C VAL A 53 -7.90 0.29 -4.36
N VAL A 54 -7.49 -0.26 -5.48
CA VAL A 54 -8.27 -1.17 -6.33
C VAL A 54 -7.51 -2.48 -6.49
N VAL A 55 -8.24 -3.58 -6.51
CA VAL A 55 -7.68 -4.93 -6.53
C VAL A 55 -8.23 -5.71 -7.71
N TYR A 56 -7.34 -6.35 -8.47
CA TYR A 56 -7.67 -7.23 -9.59
C TYR A 56 -7.11 -8.64 -9.38
N GLN A 57 -7.87 -9.65 -9.75
CA GLN A 57 -7.38 -11.04 -9.78
C GLN A 57 -6.33 -11.25 -10.88
N ALA A 58 -6.51 -10.58 -12.00
CA ALA A 58 -5.56 -10.57 -13.12
C ALA A 58 -5.39 -9.14 -13.64
N ILE A 59 -4.26 -8.85 -14.26
CA ILE A 59 -4.04 -7.55 -14.91
C ILE A 59 -5.01 -7.45 -16.09
N PRO A 60 -5.81 -6.36 -16.21
CA PRO A 60 -6.70 -6.16 -17.33
C PRO A 60 -5.96 -6.18 -18.66
N GLU A 61 -6.55 -6.85 -19.67
CA GLU A 61 -6.00 -6.92 -21.03
C GLU A 61 -6.66 -5.89 -21.97
N SER A 62 -7.72 -5.25 -21.49
CA SER A 62 -8.48 -4.27 -22.26
C SER A 62 -9.18 -3.26 -21.37
N LEU A 63 -9.58 -2.13 -21.92
CA LEU A 63 -10.31 -1.09 -21.20
C LEU A 63 -11.65 -1.58 -20.64
N SER A 64 -12.33 -2.49 -21.31
CA SER A 64 -13.58 -3.07 -20.80
C SER A 64 -13.37 -3.88 -19.52
N GLN A 65 -12.19 -4.44 -19.32
CA GLN A 65 -11.86 -5.18 -18.10
C GLN A 65 -11.42 -4.30 -16.92
N VAL A 66 -11.12 -3.01 -17.17
CA VAL A 66 -10.74 -2.07 -16.09
C VAL A 66 -11.84 -1.92 -15.05
N VAL A 67 -13.10 -2.06 -15.45
CA VAL A 67 -14.23 -2.02 -14.51
C VAL A 67 -14.54 -3.37 -13.85
N ALA A 68 -13.83 -4.43 -14.23
CA ALA A 68 -13.98 -5.78 -13.65
C ALA A 68 -13.00 -6.01 -12.49
N PHE A 69 -12.90 -5.03 -11.59
CA PHE A 69 -12.09 -5.16 -10.37
C PHE A 69 -12.73 -6.14 -9.38
N ALA A 70 -11.92 -6.83 -8.58
CA ALA A 70 -12.38 -7.73 -7.53
C ALA A 70 -12.88 -6.95 -6.31
N GLY A 71 -12.34 -5.77 -6.06
CA GLY A 71 -12.75 -4.90 -4.97
C GLY A 71 -11.99 -3.59 -4.92
N PHE A 72 -12.45 -2.69 -4.05
CA PHE A 72 -11.81 -1.39 -3.83
C PHE A 72 -12.02 -0.90 -2.38
N SER A 73 -11.13 -0.02 -1.93
CA SER A 73 -11.22 0.61 -0.62
C SER A 73 -12.19 1.78 -0.62
N ASP A 74 -12.49 2.30 0.57
CA ASP A 74 -13.02 3.66 0.71
C ASP A 74 -12.05 4.69 0.11
N PRO A 75 -12.54 5.90 -0.22
CA PRO A 75 -11.66 6.99 -0.62
C PRO A 75 -10.60 7.26 0.45
N LEU A 76 -9.35 7.38 0.00
CA LEU A 76 -8.23 7.68 0.88
C LEU A 76 -8.24 9.17 1.25
N PRO A 77 -7.98 9.53 2.52
CA PRO A 77 -7.81 10.91 2.92
C PRO A 77 -6.56 11.50 2.27
N LEU A 78 -6.72 12.62 1.58
CA LEU A 78 -5.65 13.38 0.94
C LEU A 78 -5.30 14.58 1.83
N GLY A 79 -4.13 14.62 2.37
CA GLY A 79 -3.68 15.68 3.27
C GLY A 79 -2.52 15.21 4.13
N PRO A 80 -2.65 14.06 4.79
CA PRO A 80 -1.50 13.39 5.42
C PRO A 80 -0.54 12.83 4.37
N ASP A 81 0.74 12.65 4.74
CA ASP A 81 1.76 12.00 3.90
C ASP A 81 1.48 10.50 3.66
N SER A 82 0.57 9.93 4.43
CA SER A 82 0.16 8.53 4.29
C SER A 82 -1.26 8.29 4.79
N ALA A 83 -1.89 7.26 4.24
CA ALA A 83 -3.22 6.81 4.64
C ALA A 83 -3.23 5.28 4.83
N ARG A 84 -3.83 4.82 5.94
CA ARG A 84 -4.14 3.40 6.10
C ARG A 84 -5.36 3.06 5.26
N TYR A 85 -5.38 1.86 4.71
CA TYR A 85 -6.53 1.36 3.98
C TYR A 85 -6.87 -0.07 4.37
N THR A 86 -8.14 -0.38 4.20
CA THR A 86 -8.65 -1.75 4.18
C THR A 86 -9.43 -1.91 2.88
N CYS A 87 -8.98 -2.76 2.01
CA CYS A 87 -9.76 -3.26 0.90
C CYS A 87 -10.34 -4.62 1.34
N CYS A 88 -11.56 -4.88 1.22
CA CYS A 88 -12.56 -4.22 0.42
C CYS A 88 -13.90 -4.24 1.18
N ILE A 89 -14.81 -3.36 0.79
CA ILE A 89 -16.15 -3.24 1.38
C ILE A 89 -16.90 -4.58 1.28
N THR A 90 -16.72 -5.31 0.18
CA THR A 90 -17.18 -6.70 0.03
C THR A 90 -16.02 -7.65 0.28
N PRO A 91 -16.22 -8.74 1.04
CA PRO A 91 -15.17 -9.72 1.28
C PRO A 91 -14.57 -10.22 -0.04
N LEU A 92 -13.25 -10.16 -0.13
CA LEU A 92 -12.53 -10.77 -1.25
C LEU A 92 -12.60 -12.29 -1.13
N ALA A 93 -12.80 -12.99 -2.24
CA ALA A 93 -12.69 -14.44 -2.28
C ALA A 93 -11.24 -14.85 -1.93
N PRO A 94 -11.07 -16.00 -1.24
CA PRO A 94 -9.73 -16.55 -1.05
C PRO A 94 -9.04 -16.80 -2.40
N GLY A 95 -7.76 -16.44 -2.50
CA GLY A 95 -7.01 -16.63 -3.74
C GLY A 95 -5.95 -15.56 -3.97
N ALA A 96 -5.30 -15.65 -5.13
CA ALA A 96 -4.28 -14.72 -5.54
C ALA A 96 -4.88 -13.53 -6.31
N TYR A 97 -4.33 -12.37 -6.04
CA TYR A 97 -4.66 -11.09 -6.70
C TYR A 97 -3.37 -10.57 -7.32
N ALA A 98 -3.34 -10.55 -8.64
CA ALA A 98 -2.14 -10.23 -9.41
C ALA A 98 -1.84 -8.72 -9.46
N TRP A 99 -2.82 -7.87 -9.14
CA TRP A 99 -2.61 -6.43 -9.20
C TRP A 99 -3.39 -5.69 -8.13
N VAL A 100 -2.65 -5.02 -7.26
CA VAL A 100 -3.16 -4.09 -6.23
C VAL A 100 -2.56 -2.74 -6.51
N LEU A 101 -3.39 -1.72 -6.76
CA LEU A 101 -2.91 -0.42 -7.17
C LEU A 101 -3.71 0.71 -6.52
N VAL A 102 -3.08 1.88 -6.45
CA VAL A 102 -3.74 3.14 -6.09
C VAL A 102 -4.22 3.79 -7.37
N VAL A 103 -5.53 3.96 -7.49
CA VAL A 103 -6.17 4.66 -8.60
C VAL A 103 -6.50 6.08 -8.18
N TRP A 104 -6.01 7.03 -8.95
CA TRP A 104 -6.45 8.41 -8.91
C TRP A 104 -7.56 8.62 -9.93
N LYS A 105 -8.68 9.18 -9.49
CA LYS A 105 -9.78 9.57 -10.36
C LYS A 105 -9.88 11.07 -10.46
N LYS A 106 -9.88 11.56 -11.68
CA LYS A 106 -10.17 12.95 -12.02
C LYS A 106 -11.66 13.25 -11.88
N LEU A 107 -12.01 14.48 -11.52
CA LEU A 107 -13.39 14.99 -11.56
C LEU A 107 -14.05 14.69 -12.91
N GLY A 108 -15.25 14.17 -12.88
CA GLY A 108 -16.05 13.82 -14.06
C GLY A 108 -16.90 12.57 -13.86
N VAL A 109 -17.87 12.39 -14.73
CA VAL A 109 -18.74 11.20 -14.72
C VAL A 109 -17.96 10.01 -15.29
N LEU A 110 -17.85 8.96 -14.48
CA LEU A 110 -17.13 7.74 -14.85
C LEU A 110 -18.05 6.78 -15.60
N ASP A 111 -17.69 6.46 -16.83
CA ASP A 111 -18.27 5.38 -17.62
C ASP A 111 -17.16 4.67 -18.43
N VAL A 112 -17.51 3.65 -19.20
CA VAL A 112 -16.52 2.85 -19.96
C VAL A 112 -15.73 3.70 -20.96
N ASN A 113 -16.34 4.75 -21.53
CA ASN A 113 -15.72 5.59 -22.54
C ASN A 113 -14.80 6.65 -21.89
N SER A 114 -15.21 7.18 -20.73
CA SER A 114 -14.48 8.22 -20.00
C SER A 114 -13.39 7.66 -19.09
N ALA A 115 -13.48 6.38 -18.71
CA ALA A 115 -12.55 5.73 -17.79
C ALA A 115 -11.08 5.93 -18.18
N PRO A 116 -10.63 5.79 -19.44
CA PRO A 116 -9.23 5.98 -19.81
C PRO A 116 -8.69 7.38 -19.58
N ALA A 117 -9.56 8.38 -19.64
CA ALA A 117 -9.20 9.79 -19.43
C ALA A 117 -9.33 10.23 -17.97
N LEU A 118 -10.13 9.52 -17.18
CA LEU A 118 -10.45 9.89 -15.80
C LEU A 118 -9.75 9.02 -14.76
N LEU A 119 -9.29 7.82 -15.12
CA LEU A 119 -8.62 6.90 -14.21
C LEU A 119 -7.14 6.79 -14.54
N MET A 120 -6.30 7.03 -13.54
CA MET A 120 -4.86 6.88 -13.63
C MET A 120 -4.33 6.06 -12.46
N ALA A 121 -3.32 5.24 -12.71
CA ALA A 121 -2.56 4.58 -11.66
C ALA A 121 -1.58 5.59 -11.05
N ALA A 122 -1.69 5.80 -9.75
CA ALA A 122 -0.74 6.61 -8.98
C ALA A 122 0.39 5.75 -8.39
N GLY A 123 0.20 4.45 -8.29
CA GLY A 123 1.19 3.49 -7.82
C GLY A 123 0.61 2.08 -7.74
N SER A 124 1.47 1.09 -7.69
CA SER A 124 1.09 -0.32 -7.56
C SER A 124 1.87 -0.97 -6.42
N TYR A 125 1.30 -2.02 -5.86
CA TYR A 125 2.04 -2.90 -4.97
C TYR A 125 3.13 -3.60 -5.77
N LEU A 126 4.35 -3.52 -5.28
CA LEU A 126 5.52 -4.12 -5.91
C LEU A 126 5.95 -5.37 -5.13
N ASP A 127 6.56 -6.30 -5.81
CA ASP A 127 7.13 -7.48 -5.17
C ASP A 127 8.22 -7.06 -4.16
N PRO A 128 8.10 -7.42 -2.88
CA PRO A 128 9.10 -7.07 -1.88
C PRO A 128 10.51 -7.60 -2.19
N ALA A 129 10.61 -8.69 -2.96
CA ALA A 129 11.89 -9.26 -3.37
C ALA A 129 12.46 -8.61 -4.63
N ASP A 130 11.61 -8.02 -5.48
CA ASP A 130 11.99 -7.34 -6.72
C ASP A 130 11.07 -6.17 -7.01
N THR A 131 11.42 -4.99 -6.52
CA THR A 131 10.61 -3.77 -6.63
C THR A 131 10.48 -3.21 -8.06
N THR A 132 11.03 -3.90 -9.07
CA THR A 132 10.80 -3.59 -10.48
C THR A 132 9.58 -4.33 -11.06
N ARG A 133 9.02 -5.26 -10.30
CA ARG A 133 7.89 -6.10 -10.71
C ARG A 133 6.65 -5.81 -9.87
N LEU A 134 5.49 -6.02 -10.47
CA LEU A 134 4.22 -6.00 -9.74
C LEU A 134 4.18 -7.17 -8.75
N GLY A 135 3.78 -6.88 -7.53
CA GLY A 135 3.60 -7.88 -6.48
C GLY A 135 2.21 -8.49 -6.54
N ALA A 136 2.13 -9.80 -6.32
CA ALA A 136 0.88 -10.50 -6.11
C ALA A 136 0.58 -10.61 -4.62
N VAL A 137 -0.71 -10.55 -4.27
CA VAL A 137 -1.20 -10.70 -2.89
C VAL A 137 -2.10 -11.91 -2.80
N THR A 138 -1.88 -12.78 -1.82
CA THR A 138 -2.75 -13.94 -1.57
C THR A 138 -3.63 -13.68 -0.36
N VAL A 139 -4.95 -13.76 -0.53
CA VAL A 139 -5.92 -13.66 0.55
C VAL A 139 -6.28 -15.07 1.02
N PRO A 140 -6.04 -15.41 2.30
CA PRO A 140 -6.36 -16.72 2.85
C PRO A 140 -7.87 -16.89 3.07
N ALA A 141 -8.33 -18.14 3.17
CA ALA A 141 -9.71 -18.42 3.51
C ALA A 141 -10.02 -17.94 4.95
N GLY A 142 -11.04 -17.11 5.09
CA GLY A 142 -11.51 -16.62 6.39
C GLY A 142 -10.60 -15.58 7.05
N GLY A 143 -9.67 -14.97 6.31
CA GLY A 143 -8.75 -13.96 6.82
C GLY A 143 -8.45 -12.85 5.83
N GLY A 144 -7.51 -11.99 6.21
CA GLY A 144 -6.98 -10.94 5.35
C GLY A 144 -5.46 -11.00 5.27
N THR A 145 -4.90 -10.19 4.38
CA THR A 145 -3.46 -10.03 4.18
C THR A 145 -3.07 -8.58 4.48
N GLY A 146 -2.24 -8.41 5.50
CA GLY A 146 -1.71 -7.11 5.92
C GLY A 146 -0.42 -6.73 5.21
N ASP A 147 0.10 -5.55 5.56
CA ASP A 147 1.41 -5.02 5.14
C ASP A 147 1.58 -4.85 3.63
N VAL A 148 0.46 -4.73 2.90
CA VAL A 148 0.46 -4.43 1.47
C VAL A 148 0.62 -2.92 1.29
N ASN A 149 1.86 -2.45 1.42
CA ASN A 149 2.18 -1.02 1.40
C ASN A 149 2.46 -0.56 -0.03
N ILE A 150 1.93 0.61 -0.40
CA ILE A 150 2.01 1.16 -1.76
C ILE A 150 2.52 2.59 -1.69
N VAL A 151 3.40 2.97 -2.61
CA VAL A 151 3.77 4.37 -2.82
C VAL A 151 2.93 4.91 -3.97
N ALA A 152 2.12 5.93 -3.70
CA ALA A 152 1.34 6.66 -4.69
C ALA A 152 2.07 7.97 -5.04
N ASP A 153 2.52 8.11 -6.28
CA ASP A 153 3.27 9.27 -6.76
C ASP A 153 2.41 10.09 -7.73
N PHE A 154 1.88 11.21 -7.25
CA PHE A 154 1.06 12.11 -8.07
C PHE A 154 1.85 12.86 -9.14
N GLY A 155 3.19 12.89 -9.04
CA GLY A 155 4.06 13.40 -10.10
C GLY A 155 4.28 12.42 -11.26
N ARG A 156 3.82 11.16 -11.10
CA ARG A 156 4.03 10.06 -12.06
C ARG A 156 2.76 9.29 -12.37
N LEU A 157 1.64 9.98 -12.48
CA LEU A 157 0.38 9.36 -12.87
C LEU A 157 0.50 8.68 -14.24
N GLN A 158 0.08 7.42 -14.31
CA GLN A 158 0.15 6.62 -15.53
C GLN A 158 -1.25 6.19 -15.96
N SER A 159 -1.51 6.22 -17.27
CA SER A 159 -2.74 5.62 -17.78
C SER A 159 -2.80 4.13 -17.42
N ILE A 160 -3.96 3.66 -16.97
CA ILE A 160 -4.14 2.24 -16.65
C ILE A 160 -3.84 1.35 -17.87
N SER A 161 -4.08 1.85 -19.08
CA SER A 161 -3.77 1.13 -20.31
C SER A 161 -2.28 0.84 -20.54
N THR A 162 -1.37 1.55 -19.89
CA THR A 162 0.08 1.26 -19.98
C THR A 162 0.47 -0.08 -19.35
N PHE A 163 -0.38 -0.61 -18.48
CA PHE A 163 -0.16 -1.90 -17.82
C PHE A 163 -0.74 -3.08 -18.58
N PHE A 164 -1.49 -2.83 -19.65
CA PHE A 164 -2.03 -3.92 -20.45
C PHE A 164 -0.91 -4.69 -21.14
N PRO A 165 -1.01 -6.03 -21.20
CA PRO A 165 -0.07 -6.81 -21.97
C PRO A 165 -0.14 -6.37 -23.44
N PRO A 166 1.00 -6.38 -24.17
CA PRO A 166 1.01 -6.06 -25.59
C PRO A 166 0.04 -7.01 -26.30
N ALA A 167 -0.82 -6.44 -27.18
CA ALA A 167 -1.73 -7.25 -27.96
C ALA A 167 -0.91 -8.32 -28.71
N ALA A 168 -1.25 -9.59 -28.48
CA ALA A 168 -0.58 -10.68 -29.19
C ALA A 168 -0.73 -10.41 -30.70
N ALA A 169 0.39 -10.30 -31.39
CA ALA A 169 0.40 -10.16 -32.84
C ALA A 169 -0.35 -11.38 -33.43
N ARG A 170 -1.51 -11.14 -34.02
CA ARG A 170 -2.33 -12.16 -34.70
C ARG A 170 -1.81 -12.35 -36.11
#